data_91d1fd74bf5f202d15db5a93f6b07cf8
#
_entry.id   91d1fd74bf5f202d15db5a93f6b07cf8
#
_cell.length_a   1.000
_cell.length_b   1.000
_cell.length_c   1.000
_cell.angle_alpha   90.00
_cell.angle_beta   90.00
_cell.angle_gamma   90.00
#
_symmetry.space_group_name_H-M   'P 1'
#
loop_
_entity.id
_entity.type
_entity.pdbx_description
1 polymer ?
#
loop_
_entity_poly.entity_id
_entity_poly.type
_entity_poly.pdbx_seq_one_letter_code
_entity_poly.pdbx_strand_id
1 'polypeptide(L)'
;MKRGLMIAIKAVVSLGLLGLLFYRFPISLDRWQLEWQNLQWGWFGLSLLAAAISVVIGIGRWHFLLRTQGIPLPFRHVQAIGWIGLFFSIFSVGIVGGDAARAFYLFQMEKVKKTPALFSILLDRFLGFLGLCAVALCALPLSWRWLSREPETRWFVLILAGLLGLGILGFMSFVFFRKKGWGLFHLLEKTRWGKKAFPQIDQLLEVCRREGKLVLSACLILSIGVHLSLIFCGYFLARAFSLPIPFLMMAGMMPLVNMAITIPITISGLGVRETAFLLLFQGSGVGEEKVFIFSLSYWLLAVILALVGGALYIFYRCPKELLANKVKSH
;
A
#
# COMPACT_ATOMS: atom_id res chain seq x y z
N MET A 1 8.86 15.55 21.54
CA MET A 1 7.45 15.81 21.89
C MET A 1 6.46 15.71 20.73
N LYS A 2 6.63 16.43 19.60
CA LYS A 2 5.63 16.42 18.48
C LYS A 2 5.36 15.04 17.83
N ARG A 3 6.36 14.15 17.75
CA ARG A 3 6.19 12.80 17.17
C ARG A 3 5.37 11.87 18.05
N GLY A 4 5.60 11.84 19.37
CA GLY A 4 4.83 11.03 20.31
C GLY A 4 3.36 11.43 20.35
N LEU A 5 3.08 12.74 20.36
CA LEU A 5 1.72 13.28 20.32
C LEU A 5 0.97 12.85 19.03
N MET A 6 1.62 12.89 17.88
CA MET A 6 1.00 12.48 16.61
C MET A 6 0.69 10.98 16.57
N ILE A 7 1.56 10.13 17.16
CA ILE A 7 1.30 8.69 17.29
C ILE A 7 0.13 8.46 18.25
N ALA A 8 0.09 9.16 19.39
CA ALA A 8 -1.00 9.06 20.35
C ALA A 8 -2.34 9.46 19.72
N ILE A 9 -2.39 10.57 18.98
CA ILE A 9 -3.61 11.01 18.27
C ILE A 9 -4.07 9.94 17.28
N LYS A 10 -3.18 9.39 16.46
CA LYS A 10 -3.54 8.32 15.50
C LYS A 10 -4.03 7.06 16.21
N ALA A 11 -3.41 6.68 17.34
CA ALA A 11 -3.84 5.55 18.13
C ALA A 11 -5.27 5.78 18.71
N VAL A 12 -5.51 6.96 19.26
CA VAL A 12 -6.84 7.35 19.78
C VAL A 12 -7.88 7.34 18.67
N VAL A 13 -7.57 7.90 17.49
CA VAL A 13 -8.49 7.90 16.34
C VAL A 13 -8.76 6.46 15.86
N SER A 14 -7.72 5.61 15.74
CA SER A 14 -7.90 4.22 15.32
C SER A 14 -8.73 3.42 16.30
N LEU A 15 -8.42 3.52 17.60
CA LEU A 15 -9.17 2.83 18.66
C LEU A 15 -10.59 3.38 18.79
N GLY A 16 -10.76 4.70 18.63
CA GLY A 16 -12.08 5.35 18.66
C GLY A 16 -12.97 4.89 17.50
N LEU A 17 -12.43 4.83 16.28
CA LEU A 17 -13.16 4.31 15.11
C LEU A 17 -13.52 2.84 15.27
N LEU A 18 -12.57 2.01 15.71
CA LEU A 18 -12.84 0.59 15.96
C LEU A 18 -13.88 0.43 17.08
N GLY A 19 -13.72 1.14 18.20
CA GLY A 19 -14.68 1.10 19.31
C GLY A 19 -16.08 1.52 18.87
N LEU A 20 -16.20 2.57 18.07
CA LEU A 20 -17.47 3.01 17.50
C LEU A 20 -18.08 1.94 16.57
N LEU A 21 -17.26 1.28 15.74
CA LEU A 21 -17.71 0.20 14.87
C LEU A 21 -18.17 -1.01 15.68
N PHE A 22 -17.43 -1.43 16.72
CA PHE A 22 -17.85 -2.51 17.61
C PHE A 22 -19.12 -2.15 18.41
N TYR A 23 -19.27 -0.91 18.82
CA TYR A 23 -20.50 -0.43 19.49
C TYR A 23 -21.70 -0.45 18.54
N ARG A 24 -21.50 0.01 17.29
CA ARG A 24 -22.57 0.04 16.28
C ARG A 24 -22.90 -1.34 15.73
N PHE A 25 -21.91 -2.22 15.64
CA PHE A 25 -22.05 -3.60 15.15
C PHE A 25 -21.58 -4.59 16.22
N PRO A 26 -22.42 -4.82 17.28
CA PRO A 26 -22.07 -5.79 18.31
C PRO A 26 -22.08 -7.19 17.70
N ILE A 27 -20.92 -7.67 17.28
CA ILE A 27 -20.77 -9.04 16.77
C ILE A 27 -20.83 -9.97 17.99
N SER A 28 -21.85 -10.81 18.04
CA SER A 28 -21.88 -11.88 19.03
C SER A 28 -20.75 -12.87 18.75
N LEU A 29 -20.09 -13.36 19.79
CA LEU A 29 -19.05 -14.39 19.66
C LEU A 29 -19.56 -15.62 18.91
N ASP A 30 -20.84 -15.96 19.09
CA ASP A 30 -21.49 -17.09 18.42
C ASP A 30 -21.55 -16.91 16.90
N ARG A 31 -21.87 -15.69 16.41
CA ARG A 31 -21.87 -15.39 14.97
C ARG A 31 -20.46 -15.42 14.38
N TRP A 32 -19.48 -14.88 15.12
CA TRP A 32 -18.09 -14.97 14.74
C TRP A 32 -17.65 -16.43 14.57
N GLN A 33 -17.95 -17.27 15.58
CA GLN A 33 -17.66 -18.70 15.51
C GLN A 33 -18.35 -19.39 14.33
N LEU A 34 -19.62 -19.09 14.10
CA LEU A 34 -20.39 -19.67 13.00
C LEU A 34 -19.80 -19.35 11.62
N GLU A 35 -19.40 -18.10 11.38
CA GLU A 35 -18.78 -17.69 10.10
C GLU A 35 -17.42 -18.39 9.88
N TRP A 36 -16.64 -18.59 10.96
CA TRP A 36 -15.37 -19.32 10.87
C TRP A 36 -15.53 -20.83 10.72
N GLN A 37 -16.55 -21.43 11.32
CA GLN A 37 -16.88 -22.83 11.13
C GLN A 37 -17.33 -23.14 9.70
N ASN A 38 -18.04 -22.20 9.06
CA ASN A 38 -18.51 -22.32 7.69
C ASN A 38 -17.50 -21.82 6.65
N LEU A 39 -16.29 -21.40 7.09
CA LEU A 39 -15.27 -20.85 6.22
C LEU A 39 -14.76 -21.91 5.23
N GLN A 40 -14.76 -21.56 3.95
CA GLN A 40 -14.18 -22.41 2.91
C GLN A 40 -12.64 -22.22 2.88
N TRP A 41 -11.94 -23.06 3.64
CA TRP A 41 -10.49 -22.97 3.87
C TRP A 41 -9.65 -23.00 2.60
N GLY A 42 -10.10 -23.67 1.54
CA GLY A 42 -9.43 -23.67 0.24
C GLY A 42 -9.36 -22.27 -0.38
N TRP A 43 -10.47 -21.53 -0.36
CA TRP A 43 -10.52 -20.16 -0.85
C TRP A 43 -9.77 -19.19 0.07
N PHE A 44 -9.80 -19.43 1.38
CA PHE A 44 -8.99 -18.64 2.33
C PHE A 44 -7.49 -18.83 2.07
N GLY A 45 -7.03 -20.05 1.82
CA GLY A 45 -5.66 -20.34 1.43
C GLY A 45 -5.25 -19.66 0.12
N LEU A 46 -6.13 -19.66 -0.90
CA LEU A 46 -5.90 -18.93 -2.14
C LEU A 46 -5.83 -17.41 -1.93
N SER A 47 -6.66 -16.88 -1.03
CA SER A 47 -6.61 -15.47 -0.65
C SER A 47 -5.26 -15.11 0.00
N LEU A 48 -4.80 -15.94 0.94
CA LEU A 48 -3.49 -15.76 1.59
C LEU A 48 -2.34 -15.85 0.57
N LEU A 49 -2.42 -16.80 -0.36
CA LEU A 49 -1.43 -16.93 -1.44
C LEU A 49 -1.40 -15.69 -2.34
N ALA A 50 -2.57 -15.18 -2.75
CA ALA A 50 -2.66 -13.96 -3.55
C ALA A 50 -2.09 -12.74 -2.81
N ALA A 51 -2.35 -12.62 -1.50
CA ALA A 51 -1.75 -11.60 -0.65
C ALA A 51 -0.22 -11.76 -0.57
N ALA A 52 0.30 -12.97 -0.40
CA ALA A 52 1.74 -13.24 -0.37
C ALA A 52 2.41 -12.90 -1.71
N ILE A 53 1.78 -13.24 -2.83
CA ILE A 53 2.24 -12.89 -4.18
C ILE A 53 2.34 -11.36 -4.32
N SER A 54 1.36 -10.60 -3.85
CA SER A 54 1.39 -9.13 -3.89
C SER A 54 2.60 -8.56 -3.14
N VAL A 55 2.94 -9.12 -1.98
CA VAL A 55 4.11 -8.73 -1.18
C VAL A 55 5.40 -9.04 -1.92
N VAL A 56 5.54 -10.26 -2.47
CA VAL A 56 6.75 -10.69 -3.20
C VAL A 56 6.97 -9.84 -4.45
N ILE A 57 5.92 -9.56 -5.23
CA ILE A 57 5.98 -8.69 -6.41
C ILE A 57 6.37 -7.26 -6.00
N GLY A 58 5.76 -6.71 -4.94
CA GLY A 58 6.07 -5.37 -4.45
C GLY A 58 7.53 -5.24 -4.00
N ILE A 59 8.07 -6.23 -3.28
CA ILE A 59 9.48 -6.27 -2.89
C ILE A 59 10.38 -6.48 -4.12
N GLY A 60 9.95 -7.28 -5.09
CA GLY A 60 10.65 -7.46 -6.37
C GLY A 60 10.79 -6.16 -7.15
N ARG A 61 9.72 -5.34 -7.21
CA ARG A 61 9.77 -3.99 -7.78
C ARG A 61 10.79 -3.11 -7.04
N TRP A 62 10.77 -3.11 -5.71
CA TRP A 62 11.74 -2.35 -4.92
C TRP A 62 13.19 -2.83 -5.15
N HIS A 63 13.42 -4.14 -5.28
CA HIS A 63 14.73 -4.69 -5.66
C HIS A 63 15.23 -4.13 -7.00
N PHE A 64 14.33 -4.01 -7.99
CA PHE A 64 14.66 -3.40 -9.27
C PHE A 64 15.10 -1.94 -9.11
N LEU A 65 14.35 -1.17 -8.31
CA LEU A 65 14.65 0.23 -8.02
C LEU A 65 15.96 0.41 -7.24
N LEU A 66 16.30 -0.49 -6.32
CA LEU A 66 17.59 -0.47 -5.63
C LEU A 66 18.75 -0.59 -6.61
N ARG A 67 18.64 -1.47 -7.62
CA ARG A 67 19.66 -1.64 -8.65
C ARG A 67 19.85 -0.37 -9.47
N THR A 68 18.78 0.32 -9.84
CA THR A 68 18.88 1.60 -10.58
C THR A 68 19.53 2.71 -9.76
N GLN A 69 19.45 2.61 -8.43
CA GLN A 69 20.13 3.55 -7.52
C GLN A 69 21.57 3.14 -7.19
N GLY A 70 22.14 2.16 -7.90
CA GLY A 70 23.51 1.68 -7.66
C GLY A 70 23.66 0.86 -6.38
N ILE A 71 22.57 0.26 -5.88
CA ILE A 71 22.55 -0.60 -4.69
C ILE A 71 22.24 -2.04 -5.13
N PRO A 72 23.22 -2.82 -5.65
CA PRO A 72 23.00 -4.16 -6.24
C PRO A 72 22.93 -5.24 -5.15
N LEU A 73 21.93 -5.18 -4.27
CA LEU A 73 21.71 -6.20 -3.26
C LEU A 73 21.16 -7.49 -3.88
N PRO A 74 21.58 -8.68 -3.39
CA PRO A 74 20.96 -9.95 -3.76
C PRO A 74 19.48 -9.98 -3.41
N PHE A 75 18.66 -10.59 -4.29
CA PHE A 75 17.20 -10.63 -4.13
C PHE A 75 16.74 -11.17 -2.76
N ARG A 76 17.40 -12.23 -2.25
CA ARG A 76 17.10 -12.83 -0.93
C ARG A 76 17.18 -11.82 0.22
N HIS A 77 18.16 -10.90 0.19
CA HIS A 77 18.33 -9.89 1.24
C HIS A 77 17.27 -8.79 1.13
N VAL A 78 16.94 -8.38 -0.09
CA VAL A 78 15.87 -7.41 -0.33
C VAL A 78 14.52 -7.99 0.11
N GLN A 79 14.26 -9.27 -0.19
CA GLN A 79 13.08 -9.98 0.31
C GLN A 79 13.04 -9.98 1.84
N ALA A 80 14.10 -10.38 2.50
CA ALA A 80 14.14 -10.38 3.97
C ALA A 80 13.85 -8.98 4.55
N ILE A 81 14.51 -7.93 4.05
CA ILE A 81 14.29 -6.55 4.50
C ILE A 81 12.86 -6.09 4.19
N GLY A 82 12.32 -6.47 3.03
CA GLY A 82 10.95 -6.13 2.64
C GLY A 82 9.90 -6.76 3.54
N TRP A 83 10.04 -8.05 3.87
CA TRP A 83 9.16 -8.76 4.81
C TRP A 83 9.26 -8.19 6.23
N ILE A 84 10.48 -7.88 6.70
CA ILE A 84 10.69 -7.17 7.98
C ILE A 84 9.99 -5.80 7.94
N GLY A 85 10.11 -5.08 6.83
CA GLY A 85 9.38 -3.83 6.62
C GLY A 85 7.86 -3.99 6.71
N LEU A 86 7.30 -5.09 6.19
CA LEU A 86 5.87 -5.41 6.32
C LEU A 86 5.47 -5.60 7.80
N PHE A 87 6.27 -6.34 8.58
CA PHE A 87 6.06 -6.50 10.01
C PHE A 87 5.96 -5.14 10.72
N PHE A 88 6.94 -4.27 10.51
CA PHE A 88 6.92 -2.94 11.11
C PHE A 88 5.81 -2.02 10.54
N SER A 89 5.31 -2.27 9.33
CA SER A 89 4.14 -1.56 8.79
C SER A 89 2.85 -1.92 9.52
N ILE A 90 2.68 -3.16 9.94
CA ILE A 90 1.47 -3.62 10.64
C ILE A 90 1.54 -3.29 12.14
N PHE A 91 2.68 -3.56 12.80
CA PHE A 91 2.80 -3.49 14.25
C PHE A 91 3.41 -2.17 14.79
N SER A 92 3.73 -1.20 13.92
CA SER A 92 4.28 0.11 14.33
C SER A 92 3.41 1.27 13.80
N VAL A 93 4.02 2.31 13.29
CA VAL A 93 3.35 3.54 12.82
C VAL A 93 2.84 3.41 11.37
N GLY A 94 2.31 2.25 11.01
CA GLY A 94 1.82 1.99 9.67
C GLY A 94 2.94 2.01 8.61
N ILE A 95 2.64 2.51 7.43
CA ILE A 95 3.56 2.56 6.29
C ILE A 95 4.92 3.19 6.65
N VAL A 96 4.92 4.23 7.48
CA VAL A 96 6.14 4.94 7.90
C VAL A 96 7.07 4.03 8.72
N GLY A 97 6.51 3.16 9.56
CA GLY A 97 7.30 2.19 10.34
C GLY A 97 8.03 1.19 9.45
N GLY A 98 7.34 0.67 8.43
CA GLY A 98 7.94 -0.25 7.47
C GLY A 98 9.04 0.39 6.62
N ASP A 99 8.83 1.62 6.15
CA ASP A 99 9.83 2.35 5.37
C ASP A 99 11.04 2.73 6.22
N ALA A 100 10.83 3.08 7.50
CA ALA A 100 11.90 3.33 8.44
C ALA A 100 12.74 2.06 8.70
N ALA A 101 12.10 0.90 8.82
CA ALA A 101 12.81 -0.38 8.96
C ALA A 101 13.65 -0.69 7.71
N ARG A 102 13.09 -0.53 6.50
CA ARG A 102 13.83 -0.70 5.24
C ARG A 102 15.04 0.22 5.18
N ALA A 103 14.86 1.52 5.48
CA ALA A 103 15.95 2.50 5.51
C ALA A 103 17.02 2.14 6.54
N PHE A 104 16.62 1.72 7.74
CA PHE A 104 17.52 1.32 8.80
C PHE A 104 18.47 0.18 8.37
N TYR A 105 17.90 -0.89 7.77
CA TYR A 105 18.73 -1.99 7.28
C TYR A 105 19.68 -1.58 6.15
N LEU A 106 19.23 -0.73 5.22
CA LEU A 106 20.10 -0.21 4.17
C LEU A 106 21.23 0.65 4.72
N PHE A 107 20.98 1.46 5.77
CA PHE A 107 21.98 2.33 6.37
C PHE A 107 23.04 1.58 7.20
N GLN A 108 22.75 0.34 7.62
CA GLN A 108 23.75 -0.51 8.28
C GLN A 108 24.80 -1.06 7.31
N MET A 109 24.57 -0.98 6.00
CA MET A 109 25.49 -1.48 4.99
C MET A 109 26.53 -0.39 4.64
N GLU A 110 27.82 -0.69 4.80
CA GLU A 110 28.92 0.30 4.75
C GLU A 110 29.02 1.12 3.47
N LYS A 111 28.64 0.55 2.32
CA LYS A 111 28.77 1.22 1.01
C LYS A 111 27.47 1.84 0.48
N VAL A 112 26.38 1.76 1.24
CA VAL A 112 25.08 2.31 0.82
C VAL A 112 24.99 3.79 1.18
N LYS A 113 24.93 4.64 0.16
CA LYS A 113 24.67 6.07 0.37
C LYS A 113 23.23 6.27 0.83
N LYS A 114 23.02 7.08 1.87
CA LYS A 114 21.69 7.30 2.51
C LYS A 114 20.67 7.92 1.55
N THR A 115 21.09 8.86 0.70
CA THR A 115 20.20 9.55 -0.23
C THR A 115 19.62 8.61 -1.29
N PRO A 116 20.41 7.82 -2.05
CA PRO A 116 19.86 6.82 -2.97
C PRO A 116 18.96 5.76 -2.29
N ALA A 117 19.31 5.33 -1.07
CA ALA A 117 18.51 4.38 -0.30
C ALA A 117 17.11 4.94 0.02
N LEU A 118 17.03 6.14 0.57
CA LEU A 118 15.74 6.81 0.85
C LEU A 118 14.96 7.07 -0.44
N PHE A 119 15.66 7.47 -1.48
CA PHE A 119 15.06 7.75 -2.78
C PHE A 119 14.44 6.50 -3.40
N SER A 120 15.09 5.33 -3.29
CA SER A 120 14.52 4.06 -3.77
C SER A 120 13.19 3.71 -3.10
N ILE A 121 13.07 3.98 -1.78
CA ILE A 121 11.84 3.75 -1.01
C ILE A 121 10.74 4.71 -1.45
N LEU A 122 11.07 5.99 -1.64
CA LEU A 122 10.12 7.00 -2.09
C LEU A 122 9.62 6.70 -3.50
N LEU A 123 10.53 6.32 -4.42
CA LEU A 123 10.20 5.95 -5.79
C LEU A 123 9.32 4.68 -5.83
N ASP A 124 9.58 3.71 -4.96
CA ASP A 124 8.74 2.51 -4.82
C ASP A 124 7.30 2.88 -4.44
N ARG A 125 7.12 3.79 -3.49
CA ARG A 125 5.79 4.30 -3.09
C ARG A 125 5.08 5.02 -4.23
N PHE A 126 5.80 5.87 -4.93
CA PHE A 126 5.26 6.63 -6.05
C PHE A 126 4.77 5.71 -7.19
N LEU A 127 5.61 4.75 -7.61
CA LEU A 127 5.25 3.81 -8.66
C LEU A 127 4.15 2.84 -8.22
N GLY A 128 4.11 2.48 -6.94
CA GLY A 128 2.99 1.73 -6.36
C GLY A 128 1.67 2.49 -6.47
N PHE A 129 1.68 3.77 -6.13
CA PHE A 129 0.51 4.64 -6.26
C PHE A 129 0.07 4.82 -7.71
N LEU A 130 1.00 5.00 -8.65
CA LEU A 130 0.67 5.06 -10.09
C LEU A 130 0.02 3.75 -10.58
N GLY A 131 0.50 2.60 -10.13
CA GLY A 131 -0.13 1.31 -10.44
C GLY A 131 -1.54 1.19 -9.87
N LEU A 132 -1.76 1.65 -8.63
CA LEU A 132 -3.09 1.73 -8.03
C LEU A 132 -4.03 2.60 -8.86
N CYS A 133 -3.56 3.78 -9.29
CA CYS A 133 -4.31 4.69 -10.14
C CYS A 133 -4.70 4.02 -11.47
N ALA A 134 -3.75 3.35 -12.11
CA ALA A 134 -3.99 2.67 -13.39
C ALA A 134 -5.06 1.58 -13.24
N VAL A 135 -4.96 0.74 -12.20
CA VAL A 135 -5.94 -0.32 -11.93
C VAL A 135 -7.30 0.27 -11.58
N ALA A 136 -7.36 1.33 -10.75
CA ALA A 136 -8.60 2.00 -10.40
C ALA A 136 -9.30 2.59 -11.65
N LEU A 137 -8.55 3.29 -12.51
CA LEU A 137 -9.10 3.87 -13.76
C LEU A 137 -9.70 2.83 -14.69
N CYS A 138 -9.12 1.62 -14.75
CA CYS A 138 -9.66 0.52 -15.56
C CYS A 138 -10.85 -0.18 -14.86
N ALA A 139 -10.77 -0.39 -13.56
CA ALA A 139 -11.74 -1.20 -12.82
C ALA A 139 -13.02 -0.44 -12.45
N LEU A 140 -12.94 0.88 -12.16
CA LEU A 140 -14.07 1.67 -11.74
C LEU A 140 -15.18 1.76 -12.80
N PRO A 141 -14.91 2.04 -14.09
CA PRO A 141 -15.96 2.05 -15.10
C PRO A 141 -16.67 0.70 -15.23
N LEU A 142 -15.91 -0.41 -15.16
CA LEU A 142 -16.44 -1.77 -15.28
C LEU A 142 -17.33 -2.17 -14.09
N SER A 143 -17.06 -1.62 -12.92
CA SER A 143 -17.77 -1.91 -11.66
C SER A 143 -18.83 -0.87 -11.32
N TRP A 144 -18.93 0.22 -12.10
CA TRP A 144 -19.78 1.37 -11.80
C TRP A 144 -21.24 1.02 -11.52
N ARG A 145 -21.82 0.08 -12.29
CA ARG A 145 -23.21 -0.36 -12.14
C ARG A 145 -23.54 -0.92 -10.75
N TRP A 146 -22.53 -1.44 -10.02
CA TRP A 146 -22.70 -1.94 -8.64
C TRP A 146 -22.40 -0.85 -7.61
N LEU A 147 -21.32 -0.09 -7.84
CA LEU A 147 -20.84 0.93 -6.91
C LEU A 147 -21.70 2.20 -6.88
N SER A 148 -22.53 2.42 -7.88
CA SER A 148 -23.41 3.60 -7.97
C SER A 148 -24.85 3.36 -7.51
N ARG A 149 -25.18 2.15 -7.03
CA ARG A 149 -26.54 1.82 -6.60
C ARG A 149 -27.01 2.64 -5.42
N GLU A 150 -26.18 2.72 -4.39
CA GLU A 150 -26.50 3.47 -3.19
C GLU A 150 -25.89 4.88 -3.23
N PRO A 151 -26.61 5.92 -2.79
CA PRO A 151 -26.12 7.29 -2.83
C PRO A 151 -24.82 7.49 -2.07
N GLU A 152 -24.70 6.91 -0.87
CA GLU A 152 -23.52 7.05 -0.02
C GLU A 152 -22.29 6.42 -0.69
N THR A 153 -22.42 5.21 -1.23
CA THR A 153 -21.38 4.52 -1.98
C THR A 153 -20.95 5.34 -3.19
N ARG A 154 -21.92 5.85 -3.96
CA ARG A 154 -21.67 6.68 -5.15
C ARG A 154 -20.85 7.92 -4.79
N TRP A 155 -21.26 8.67 -3.74
CA TRP A 155 -20.53 9.85 -3.32
C TRP A 155 -19.12 9.51 -2.81
N PHE A 156 -18.97 8.43 -2.03
CA PHE A 156 -17.67 7.96 -1.58
C PHE A 156 -16.72 7.65 -2.75
N VAL A 157 -17.21 6.92 -3.76
CA VAL A 157 -16.45 6.61 -4.99
C VAL A 157 -16.07 7.87 -5.75
N LEU A 158 -17.03 8.81 -5.94
CA LEU A 158 -16.78 10.07 -6.65
C LEU A 158 -15.77 10.96 -5.93
N ILE A 159 -15.82 11.03 -4.61
CA ILE A 159 -14.84 11.78 -3.80
C ILE A 159 -13.44 11.17 -3.96
N LEU A 160 -13.29 9.86 -3.82
CA LEU A 160 -12.00 9.19 -4.00
C LEU A 160 -11.49 9.30 -5.44
N ALA A 161 -12.35 9.13 -6.44
CA ALA A 161 -11.99 9.31 -7.85
C ALA A 161 -11.60 10.77 -8.15
N GLY A 162 -12.30 11.74 -7.56
CA GLY A 162 -11.98 13.16 -7.66
C GLY A 162 -10.61 13.49 -7.03
N LEU A 163 -10.34 12.99 -5.84
CA LEU A 163 -9.04 13.13 -5.18
C LEU A 163 -7.92 12.50 -6.00
N LEU A 164 -8.17 11.34 -6.60
CA LEU A 164 -7.25 10.68 -7.52
C LEU A 164 -6.98 11.55 -8.75
N GLY A 165 -8.04 12.04 -9.40
CA GLY A 165 -7.95 12.91 -10.57
C GLY A 165 -7.18 14.20 -10.26
N LEU A 166 -7.49 14.85 -9.13
CA LEU A 166 -6.77 16.04 -8.67
C LEU A 166 -5.28 15.74 -8.40
N GLY A 167 -4.97 14.59 -7.80
CA GLY A 167 -3.60 14.15 -7.58
C GLY A 167 -2.83 13.94 -8.89
N ILE A 168 -3.43 13.27 -9.87
CA ILE A 168 -2.84 13.05 -11.19
C ILE A 168 -2.67 14.38 -11.94
N LEU A 169 -3.72 15.20 -11.99
CA LEU A 169 -3.69 16.50 -12.65
C LEU A 169 -2.68 17.44 -12.00
N GLY A 170 -2.61 17.47 -10.66
CA GLY A 170 -1.63 18.23 -9.91
C GLY A 170 -0.21 17.80 -10.24
N PHE A 171 0.05 16.49 -10.28
CA PHE A 171 1.34 15.95 -10.66
C PHE A 171 1.70 16.25 -12.13
N MET A 172 0.77 16.04 -13.06
CA MET A 172 0.99 16.34 -14.48
C MET A 172 1.24 17.83 -14.71
N SER A 173 0.43 18.70 -14.08
CA SER A 173 0.63 20.14 -14.10
C SER A 173 1.98 20.54 -13.54
N PHE A 174 2.36 19.95 -12.41
CA PHE A 174 3.67 20.16 -11.81
C PHE A 174 4.80 19.82 -12.79
N VAL A 175 4.79 18.63 -13.40
CA VAL A 175 5.83 18.20 -14.37
C VAL A 175 5.85 19.11 -15.60
N PHE A 176 4.69 19.52 -16.09
CA PHE A 176 4.57 20.36 -17.30
C PHE A 176 5.03 21.80 -17.05
N PHE A 177 4.53 22.45 -15.99
CA PHE A 177 4.82 23.85 -15.71
C PHE A 177 6.23 24.07 -15.16
N ARG A 178 6.82 23.05 -14.46
CA ARG A 178 8.20 23.10 -14.03
C ARG A 178 9.16 23.22 -15.22
N LYS A 179 8.89 22.54 -16.34
CA LYS A 179 9.70 22.67 -17.57
C LYS A 179 9.62 24.08 -18.19
N LYS A 180 8.51 24.79 -17.97
CA LYS A 180 8.28 26.14 -18.53
C LYS A 180 8.76 27.29 -17.64
N GLY A 181 9.29 27.02 -16.42
CA GLY A 181 9.83 28.07 -15.56
C GLY A 181 8.79 29.07 -15.02
N TRP A 182 7.55 28.63 -14.80
CA TRP A 182 6.48 29.50 -14.30
C TRP A 182 6.80 30.08 -12.92
N GLY A 183 6.63 31.41 -12.75
CA GLY A 183 7.00 32.16 -11.55
C GLY A 183 6.36 31.64 -10.24
N LEU A 184 5.16 31.04 -10.32
CA LEU A 184 4.50 30.41 -9.14
C LEU A 184 5.35 29.27 -8.56
N PHE A 185 6.01 28.45 -9.40
CA PHE A 185 6.87 27.37 -8.94
C PHE A 185 8.14 27.90 -8.31
N HIS A 186 8.68 29.03 -8.80
CA HIS A 186 9.81 29.69 -8.18
C HIS A 186 9.48 30.24 -6.78
N LEU A 187 8.24 30.69 -6.58
CA LEU A 187 7.74 31.12 -5.26
C LEU A 187 7.62 29.91 -4.31
N LEU A 188 7.05 28.80 -4.78
CA LEU A 188 6.94 27.56 -4.01
C LEU A 188 8.30 26.94 -3.68
N GLU A 189 9.28 27.05 -4.58
CA GLU A 189 10.67 26.59 -4.37
C GLU A 189 11.37 27.33 -3.23
N LYS A 190 11.04 28.60 -3.00
CA LYS A 190 11.56 29.40 -1.88
C LYS A 190 11.01 28.99 -0.53
N THR A 191 9.87 28.26 -0.49
CA THR A 191 9.30 27.79 0.76
C THR A 191 10.17 26.71 1.42
N ARG A 192 10.06 26.57 2.76
CA ARG A 192 10.78 25.53 3.52
C ARG A 192 10.47 24.12 3.04
N TRP A 193 9.27 23.89 2.54
CA TRP A 193 8.82 22.62 1.96
C TRP A 193 9.34 22.43 0.53
N GLY A 194 9.28 23.47 -0.29
CA GLY A 194 9.78 23.46 -1.66
C GLY A 194 11.27 23.13 -1.74
N LYS A 195 12.10 23.78 -0.95
CA LYS A 195 13.55 23.50 -0.86
C LYS A 195 13.89 22.04 -0.56
N LYS A 196 13.00 21.31 0.11
CA LYS A 196 13.19 19.87 0.41
C LYS A 196 12.58 18.95 -0.64
N ALA A 197 11.40 19.29 -1.17
CA ALA A 197 10.63 18.44 -2.07
C ALA A 197 11.10 18.54 -3.52
N PHE A 198 11.42 19.74 -4.00
CA PHE A 198 11.77 19.95 -5.40
C PHE A 198 13.02 19.19 -5.88
N PRO A 199 14.14 19.16 -5.13
CA PRO A 199 15.30 18.37 -5.54
C PRO A 199 15.02 16.87 -5.63
N GLN A 200 14.13 16.35 -4.75
CA GLN A 200 13.75 14.94 -4.78
C GLN A 200 12.90 14.61 -6.02
N ILE A 201 12.02 15.54 -6.42
CA ILE A 201 11.19 15.36 -7.62
C ILE A 201 12.06 15.49 -8.89
N ASP A 202 13.02 16.40 -8.92
CA ASP A 202 13.95 16.51 -10.05
C ASP A 202 14.78 15.24 -10.20
N GLN A 203 15.28 14.72 -9.11
CA GLN A 203 16.02 13.47 -9.09
C GLN A 203 15.13 12.32 -9.58
N LEU A 204 13.84 12.31 -9.21
CA LEU A 204 12.85 11.33 -9.67
C LEU A 204 12.65 11.43 -11.19
N LEU A 205 12.49 12.63 -11.73
CA LEU A 205 12.35 12.87 -13.15
C LEU A 205 13.63 12.54 -13.93
N GLU A 206 14.79 12.80 -13.34
CA GLU A 206 16.08 12.48 -13.94
C GLU A 206 16.33 10.98 -14.00
N VAL A 207 16.03 10.22 -12.93
CA VAL A 207 16.06 8.76 -12.94
C VAL A 207 15.08 8.21 -13.97
N CYS A 208 13.87 8.75 -14.05
CA CYS A 208 12.90 8.37 -15.07
C CYS A 208 13.43 8.60 -16.51
N ARG A 209 14.26 9.61 -16.72
CA ARG A 209 14.89 9.87 -18.03
C ARG A 209 16.10 8.98 -18.28
N ARG A 210 16.94 8.78 -17.27
CA ARG A 210 18.21 8.08 -17.36
C ARG A 210 18.02 6.56 -17.53
N GLU A 211 17.17 5.97 -16.71
CA GLU A 211 16.95 4.51 -16.69
C GLU A 211 16.08 4.01 -17.86
N GLY A 212 15.52 4.94 -18.63
CA GLY A 212 14.78 4.63 -19.85
C GLY A 212 13.34 4.14 -19.61
N LYS A 213 12.56 4.15 -20.69
CA LYS A 213 11.15 3.75 -20.69
C LYS A 213 10.95 2.29 -20.25
N LEU A 214 11.91 1.42 -20.50
CA LEU A 214 11.82 -0.02 -20.20
C LEU A 214 11.75 -0.29 -18.68
N VAL A 215 12.58 0.38 -17.88
CA VAL A 215 12.61 0.19 -16.43
C VAL A 215 11.32 0.70 -15.79
N LEU A 216 10.85 1.87 -16.24
CA LEU A 216 9.60 2.45 -15.74
C LEU A 216 8.39 1.58 -16.10
N SER A 217 8.31 1.09 -17.33
CA SER A 217 7.22 0.20 -17.74
C SER A 217 7.24 -1.12 -16.97
N ALA A 218 8.43 -1.71 -16.76
CA ALA A 218 8.55 -2.92 -15.94
C ALA A 218 8.08 -2.69 -14.49
N CYS A 219 8.48 -1.58 -13.87
CA CYS A 219 8.02 -1.22 -12.52
C CYS A 219 6.51 -0.94 -12.47
N LEU A 220 5.94 -0.34 -13.51
CA LEU A 220 4.49 -0.10 -13.60
C LEU A 220 3.73 -1.43 -13.77
N ILE A 221 4.20 -2.33 -14.62
CA ILE A 221 3.63 -3.68 -14.79
C ILE A 221 3.66 -4.44 -13.46
N LEU A 222 4.78 -4.41 -12.73
CA LEU A 222 4.87 -5.02 -11.40
C LEU A 222 3.89 -4.36 -10.41
N SER A 223 3.70 -3.04 -10.48
CA SER A 223 2.74 -2.32 -9.66
C SER A 223 1.30 -2.75 -9.97
N ILE A 224 0.94 -2.88 -11.24
CA ILE A 224 -0.35 -3.43 -11.66
C ILE A 224 -0.51 -4.87 -11.14
N GLY A 225 0.53 -5.69 -11.24
CA GLY A 225 0.54 -7.06 -10.71
C GLY A 225 0.28 -7.13 -9.20
N VAL A 226 0.84 -6.20 -8.41
CA VAL A 226 0.54 -6.08 -6.97
C VAL A 226 -0.95 -5.85 -6.75
N HIS A 227 -1.55 -4.88 -7.44
CA HIS A 227 -2.96 -4.51 -7.23
C HIS A 227 -3.93 -5.55 -7.78
N LEU A 228 -3.60 -6.21 -8.89
CA LEU A 228 -4.38 -7.37 -9.37
C LEU A 228 -4.34 -8.51 -8.36
N SER A 229 -3.18 -8.82 -7.77
CA SER A 229 -3.08 -9.84 -6.73
C SER A 229 -3.92 -9.49 -5.50
N LEU A 230 -4.01 -8.21 -5.11
CA LEU A 230 -4.87 -7.75 -4.02
C LEU A 230 -6.36 -7.84 -4.39
N ILE A 231 -6.75 -7.61 -5.65
CA ILE A 231 -8.13 -7.84 -6.12
C ILE A 231 -8.48 -9.33 -5.99
N PHE A 232 -7.61 -10.23 -6.45
CA PHE A 232 -7.81 -11.67 -6.30
C PHE A 232 -7.85 -12.08 -4.82
N CYS A 233 -6.99 -11.48 -3.97
CA CYS A 233 -7.03 -11.71 -2.53
C CYS A 233 -8.42 -11.37 -1.96
N GLY A 234 -8.96 -10.19 -2.24
CA GLY A 234 -10.30 -9.80 -1.79
C GLY A 234 -11.40 -10.69 -2.36
N TYR A 235 -11.30 -11.05 -3.65
CA TYR A 235 -12.28 -11.93 -4.28
C TYR A 235 -12.27 -13.35 -3.69
N PHE A 236 -11.09 -13.95 -3.52
CA PHE A 236 -11.00 -15.28 -2.90
C PHE A 236 -11.44 -15.27 -1.44
N LEU A 237 -11.17 -14.18 -0.70
CA LEU A 237 -11.69 -14.03 0.65
C LEU A 237 -13.22 -13.91 0.66
N ALA A 238 -13.83 -13.20 -0.29
CA ALA A 238 -15.27 -13.14 -0.44
C ALA A 238 -15.87 -14.54 -0.73
N ARG A 239 -15.21 -15.32 -1.58
CA ARG A 239 -15.58 -16.72 -1.83
C ARG A 239 -15.42 -17.59 -0.59
N ALA A 240 -14.38 -17.38 0.22
CA ALA A 240 -14.17 -18.10 1.48
C ALA A 240 -15.33 -17.92 2.46
N PHE A 241 -15.91 -16.72 2.52
CA PHE A 241 -17.09 -16.39 3.32
C PHE A 241 -18.43 -16.63 2.58
N SER A 242 -18.41 -17.25 1.41
CA SER A 242 -19.59 -17.50 0.56
C SER A 242 -20.39 -16.22 0.27
N LEU A 243 -19.69 -15.08 0.10
CA LEU A 243 -20.33 -13.82 -0.24
C LEU A 243 -20.73 -13.79 -1.73
N PRO A 244 -21.96 -13.35 -2.07
CA PRO A 244 -22.45 -13.28 -3.45
C PRO A 244 -21.89 -12.06 -4.20
N ILE A 245 -20.56 -11.86 -4.16
CA ILE A 245 -19.90 -10.70 -4.76
C ILE A 245 -19.27 -11.09 -6.09
N PRO A 246 -19.68 -10.47 -7.22
CA PRO A 246 -19.06 -10.69 -8.52
C PRO A 246 -17.61 -10.18 -8.54
N PHE A 247 -16.76 -10.85 -9.33
CA PHE A 247 -15.35 -10.44 -9.47
C PHE A 247 -15.20 -8.97 -9.88
N LEU A 248 -15.98 -8.50 -10.85
CA LEU A 248 -15.92 -7.10 -11.30
C LEU A 248 -16.27 -6.09 -10.21
N MET A 249 -17.22 -6.42 -9.32
CA MET A 249 -17.54 -5.58 -8.17
C MET A 249 -16.35 -5.50 -7.22
N MET A 250 -15.72 -6.64 -6.89
CA MET A 250 -14.52 -6.69 -6.06
C MET A 250 -13.34 -5.96 -6.72
N ALA A 251 -13.20 -6.06 -8.05
CA ALA A 251 -12.16 -5.36 -8.80
C ALA A 251 -12.26 -3.83 -8.66
N GLY A 252 -13.47 -3.28 -8.57
CA GLY A 252 -13.65 -1.84 -8.30
C GLY A 252 -13.49 -1.47 -6.83
N MET A 253 -13.94 -2.33 -5.91
CA MET A 253 -13.86 -2.07 -4.47
C MET A 253 -12.42 -2.04 -3.95
N MET A 254 -11.59 -3.03 -4.32
CA MET A 254 -10.27 -3.21 -3.75
C MET A 254 -9.32 -2.02 -3.99
N PRO A 255 -9.24 -1.42 -5.18
CA PRO A 255 -8.46 -0.19 -5.37
C PRO A 255 -8.92 0.96 -4.49
N LEU A 256 -10.23 1.14 -4.31
CA LEU A 256 -10.79 2.22 -3.48
C LEU A 256 -10.46 2.01 -2.00
N VAL A 257 -10.58 0.78 -1.49
CA VAL A 257 -10.18 0.45 -0.12
C VAL A 257 -8.68 0.72 0.07
N ASN A 258 -7.84 0.29 -0.88
CA ASN A 258 -6.40 0.53 -0.81
C ASN A 258 -6.04 2.02 -0.88
N MET A 259 -6.79 2.82 -1.66
CA MET A 259 -6.64 4.28 -1.66
C MET A 259 -6.99 4.87 -0.29
N ALA A 260 -8.13 4.49 0.28
CA ALA A 260 -8.57 4.99 1.58
C ALA A 260 -7.54 4.68 2.69
N ILE A 261 -6.98 3.47 2.70
CA ILE A 261 -5.95 3.05 3.66
C ILE A 261 -4.62 3.81 3.46
N THR A 262 -4.32 4.25 2.24
CA THR A 262 -3.09 4.99 1.94
C THR A 262 -3.06 6.36 2.62
N ILE A 263 -4.23 6.95 2.91
CA ILE A 263 -4.33 8.21 3.65
C ILE A 263 -3.93 7.94 5.12
N PRO A 264 -2.86 8.55 5.65
CA PRO A 264 -2.30 8.20 6.95
C PRO A 264 -3.08 8.83 8.13
N ILE A 265 -4.40 8.60 8.20
CA ILE A 265 -5.28 9.11 9.26
C ILE A 265 -5.20 8.19 10.48
N THR A 266 -5.11 6.86 10.26
CA THR A 266 -5.15 5.84 11.31
C THR A 266 -3.90 4.97 11.30
N ILE A 267 -3.70 4.16 12.35
CA ILE A 267 -2.64 3.15 12.39
C ILE A 267 -3.06 1.95 11.54
N SER A 268 -2.26 1.60 10.55
CA SER A 268 -2.47 0.44 9.65
C SER A 268 -3.85 0.41 8.96
N GLY A 269 -4.51 1.58 8.80
CA GLY A 269 -5.82 1.68 8.16
C GLY A 269 -6.99 1.15 9.00
N LEU A 270 -6.77 0.82 10.29
CA LEU A 270 -7.82 0.33 11.17
C LEU A 270 -8.93 1.39 11.34
N GLY A 271 -10.17 0.98 11.22
CA GLY A 271 -11.35 1.85 11.21
C GLY A 271 -11.67 2.38 9.81
N VAL A 272 -10.70 2.93 9.09
CA VAL A 272 -10.89 3.45 7.71
C VAL A 272 -11.20 2.32 6.73
N ARG A 273 -10.49 1.20 6.82
CA ARG A 273 -10.74 0.02 5.97
C ARG A 273 -12.12 -0.58 6.22
N GLU A 274 -12.48 -0.76 7.48
CA GLU A 274 -13.78 -1.31 7.90
C GLU A 274 -14.91 -0.43 7.37
N THR A 275 -14.82 0.89 7.58
CA THR A 275 -15.79 1.86 7.05
C THR A 275 -15.85 1.83 5.53
N ALA A 276 -14.70 1.77 4.84
CA ALA A 276 -14.66 1.70 3.38
C ALA A 276 -15.35 0.43 2.85
N PHE A 277 -15.11 -0.74 3.47
CA PHE A 277 -15.80 -1.96 3.09
C PHE A 277 -17.31 -1.87 3.37
N LEU A 278 -17.71 -1.38 4.54
CA LEU A 278 -19.13 -1.22 4.87
C LEU A 278 -19.84 -0.33 3.84
N LEU A 279 -19.26 0.81 3.47
CA LEU A 279 -19.82 1.69 2.44
C LEU A 279 -19.86 1.02 1.06
N LEU A 280 -18.80 0.34 0.65
CA LEU A 280 -18.72 -0.25 -0.70
C LEU A 280 -19.59 -1.49 -0.86
N PHE A 281 -19.92 -2.20 0.24
CA PHE A 281 -20.82 -3.34 0.22
C PHE A 281 -22.31 -2.96 0.36
N GLN A 282 -22.64 -1.69 0.59
CA GLN A 282 -24.03 -1.22 0.56
C GLN A 282 -24.70 -1.61 -0.77
N GLY A 283 -25.93 -2.02 -0.74
CA GLY A 283 -26.68 -2.49 -1.94
C GLY A 283 -26.21 -3.83 -2.53
N SER A 284 -25.24 -4.52 -1.90
CA SER A 284 -24.81 -5.87 -2.33
C SER A 284 -25.69 -7.01 -1.81
N GLY A 285 -26.57 -6.72 -0.86
CA GLY A 285 -27.38 -7.72 -0.15
C GLY A 285 -26.62 -8.48 0.95
N VAL A 286 -25.37 -8.11 1.24
CA VAL A 286 -24.57 -8.70 2.32
C VAL A 286 -24.82 -7.92 3.61
N GLY A 287 -25.15 -8.62 4.69
CA GLY A 287 -25.35 -7.99 6.00
C GLY A 287 -24.07 -7.32 6.54
N GLU A 288 -24.22 -6.17 7.19
CA GLU A 288 -23.12 -5.33 7.66
C GLU A 288 -22.17 -6.07 8.63
N GLU A 289 -22.69 -6.93 9.50
CA GLU A 289 -21.89 -7.76 10.41
C GLU A 289 -20.93 -8.69 9.62
N LYS A 290 -21.45 -9.31 8.55
CA LYS A 290 -20.64 -10.20 7.70
C LYS A 290 -19.58 -9.44 6.92
N VAL A 291 -19.88 -8.23 6.47
CA VAL A 291 -18.91 -7.31 5.86
C VAL A 291 -17.81 -6.92 6.84
N PHE A 292 -18.18 -6.66 8.10
CA PHE A 292 -17.21 -6.32 9.13
C PHE A 292 -16.26 -7.49 9.45
N ILE A 293 -16.82 -8.73 9.58
CA ILE A 293 -16.02 -9.95 9.74
C ILE A 293 -15.09 -10.16 8.56
N PHE A 294 -15.59 -9.96 7.33
CA PHE A 294 -14.78 -10.00 6.11
C PHE A 294 -13.61 -9.00 6.15
N SER A 295 -13.86 -7.74 6.55
CA SER A 295 -12.85 -6.71 6.65
C SER A 295 -11.77 -7.03 7.68
N LEU A 296 -12.15 -7.53 8.86
CA LEU A 296 -11.21 -7.97 9.89
C LEU A 296 -10.40 -9.18 9.41
N SER A 297 -11.03 -10.10 8.67
CA SER A 297 -10.33 -11.27 8.10
C SER A 297 -9.32 -10.85 7.02
N TYR A 298 -9.65 -9.84 6.21
CA TYR A 298 -8.69 -9.24 5.27
C TYR A 298 -7.46 -8.66 5.98
N TRP A 299 -7.66 -7.99 7.13
CA TRP A 299 -6.55 -7.54 7.96
C TRP A 299 -5.76 -8.70 8.58
N LEU A 300 -6.43 -9.76 9.01
CA LEU A 300 -5.79 -10.95 9.55
C LEU A 300 -4.82 -11.59 8.55
N LEU A 301 -5.16 -11.62 7.25
CA LEU A 301 -4.23 -12.08 6.21
C LEU A 301 -2.93 -11.24 6.21
N ALA A 302 -3.05 -9.92 6.33
CA ALA A 302 -1.87 -9.05 6.42
C ALA A 302 -1.06 -9.30 7.70
N VAL A 303 -1.72 -9.57 8.83
CA VAL A 303 -1.07 -9.94 10.10
C VAL A 303 -0.31 -11.26 9.96
N ILE A 304 -0.94 -12.30 9.40
CA ILE A 304 -0.31 -13.61 9.18
C ILE A 304 0.98 -13.44 8.35
N LEU A 305 0.91 -12.67 7.26
CA LEU A 305 2.09 -12.39 6.43
C LEU A 305 3.14 -11.56 7.17
N ALA A 306 2.71 -10.59 7.98
CA ALA A 306 3.62 -9.76 8.76
C ALA A 306 4.38 -10.59 9.82
N LEU A 307 3.78 -11.63 10.40
CA LEU A 307 4.47 -12.53 11.34
C LEU A 307 5.64 -13.26 10.68
N VAL A 308 5.58 -13.57 9.38
CA VAL A 308 6.73 -14.08 8.63
C VAL A 308 7.89 -13.07 8.68
N GLY A 309 7.57 -11.77 8.49
CA GLY A 309 8.54 -10.68 8.63
C GLY A 309 9.10 -10.56 10.05
N GLY A 310 8.26 -10.77 11.06
CA GLY A 310 8.66 -10.81 12.47
C GLY A 310 9.64 -11.95 12.79
N ALA A 311 9.36 -13.15 12.27
CA ALA A 311 10.27 -14.29 12.39
C ALA A 311 11.61 -13.98 11.69
N LEU A 312 11.57 -13.44 10.47
CA LEU A 312 12.78 -13.01 9.78
C LEU A 312 13.55 -11.95 10.57
N TYR A 313 12.88 -11.00 11.23
CA TYR A 313 13.52 -9.97 12.03
C TYR A 313 14.38 -10.55 13.15
N ILE A 314 13.95 -11.65 13.80
CA ILE A 314 14.67 -12.31 14.87
C ILE A 314 15.94 -12.98 14.34
N PHE A 315 15.88 -13.65 13.19
CA PHE A 315 16.96 -14.48 12.67
C PHE A 315 17.85 -13.80 11.64
N TYR A 316 17.36 -12.71 11.00
CA TYR A 316 18.09 -12.05 9.92
C TYR A 316 19.24 -11.20 10.45
N ARG A 317 20.47 -11.56 10.06
CA ARG A 317 21.67 -10.76 10.29
C ARG A 317 21.99 -9.95 9.05
N CYS A 318 22.04 -8.63 9.22
CA CYS A 318 22.39 -7.73 8.11
C CYS A 318 23.86 -7.94 7.72
N PRO A 319 24.15 -8.34 6.48
CA PRO A 319 25.52 -8.51 6.03
C PRO A 319 26.14 -7.14 5.76
N LYS A 320 26.97 -6.65 6.67
CA LYS A 320 27.62 -5.33 6.59
C LYS A 320 28.53 -5.20 5.36
N GLU A 321 29.18 -6.29 4.92
CA GLU A 321 30.20 -6.30 3.87
C GLU A 321 29.72 -6.71 2.47
N LEU A 322 28.46 -6.95 2.25
CA LEU A 322 27.92 -7.53 0.98
C LEU A 322 28.30 -6.78 -0.29
N LEU A 323 28.60 -5.50 -0.20
CA LEU A 323 29.00 -4.65 -1.33
C LEU A 323 30.54 -4.51 -1.47
N ALA A 324 31.32 -5.02 -0.48
CA ALA A 324 32.77 -4.89 -0.51
C ALA A 324 33.43 -5.77 -1.57
N ASN A 325 32.86 -6.97 -1.82
CA ASN A 325 33.50 -7.98 -2.68
C ASN A 325 33.17 -7.85 -4.19
N LYS A 326 32.11 -7.14 -4.59
CA LYS A 326 31.75 -6.98 -6.02
C LYS A 326 32.52 -5.88 -6.77
N VAL A 327 33.22 -4.98 -6.07
CA VAL A 327 34.02 -3.90 -6.68
C VAL A 327 35.45 -4.36 -7.01
N LYS A 328 35.88 -5.53 -6.54
CA LYS A 328 37.22 -6.09 -6.85
C LYS A 328 37.25 -6.98 -8.10
N SER A 329 36.12 -7.20 -8.78
CA SER A 329 36.01 -8.11 -9.95
C SER A 329 35.61 -7.39 -11.26
N HIS A 330 35.86 -6.09 -11.38
CA HIS A 330 35.77 -5.35 -12.65
C HIS A 330 36.96 -4.43 -12.83
#